data_67be21e9915954ecdd5c11baa3829ae9
#
_entry.id   67be21e9915954ecdd5c11baa3829ae9
#
_cell.length_a   1.000
_cell.length_b   1.000
_cell.length_c   1.000
_cell.angle_alpha   90.00
_cell.angle_beta   90.00
_cell.angle_gamma   90.00
#
_symmetry.space_group_name_H-M   'P 1'
#
loop_
_entity.id
_entity.type
_entity.pdbx_description
1 polymer ?
#
loop_
_entity_poly.entity_id
_entity_poly.type
_entity_poly.pdbx_seq_one_letter_code
_entity_poly.pdbx_strand_id
1 'polypeptide(L)'
;MPKAPIMVASGKFVVTPMDGRIRLAGVVEFGGLNAVASKAPVELLKSNAAKLFPEIRYDRLDEWLGHRPTTANSLPIIGRVNKYDNVLTGFGHQHVGLTGGAKTGRILADLIDQKKPNIDLSEFNPNRYMR
;
A
#
# COMPACT_ATOMS: atom_id res chain seq x y z
N MET A 1 25.48 3.79 7.03
CA MET A 1 24.24 3.09 6.63
C MET A 1 23.24 3.05 7.81
N PRO A 2 21.95 3.31 7.61
CA PRO A 2 20.97 3.22 8.68
C PRO A 2 20.86 1.78 9.21
N LYS A 3 20.62 1.65 10.51
CA LYS A 3 20.43 0.33 11.17
C LYS A 3 18.95 -0.06 11.29
N ALA A 4 18.04 0.86 11.01
CA ALA A 4 16.59 0.68 11.05
C ALA A 4 15.92 1.46 9.90
N PRO A 5 14.67 1.16 9.55
CA PRO A 5 13.93 1.97 8.59
C PRO A 5 13.79 3.43 9.03
N ILE A 6 14.01 4.35 8.11
CA ILE A 6 13.93 5.79 8.35
C ILE A 6 12.88 6.39 7.40
N MET A 7 11.87 7.06 7.96
CA MET A 7 10.96 7.89 7.19
C MET A 7 11.58 9.27 6.97
N VAL A 8 11.77 9.63 5.72
CA VAL A 8 12.27 10.96 5.31
C VAL A 8 11.08 11.85 4.99
N ALA A 9 10.65 12.64 5.98
CA ALA A 9 9.43 13.44 5.87
C ALA A 9 9.50 14.48 4.73
N SER A 10 10.62 15.16 4.56
CA SER A 10 10.83 16.16 3.51
C SER A 10 10.77 15.58 2.09
N GLY A 11 11.23 14.34 1.92
CA GLY A 11 11.24 13.64 0.63
C GLY A 11 10.07 12.68 0.44
N LYS A 12 9.23 12.48 1.48
CA LYS A 12 8.08 11.56 1.50
C LYS A 12 8.44 10.13 1.05
N PHE A 13 9.58 9.62 1.49
CA PHE A 13 10.04 8.27 1.18
C PHE A 13 10.64 7.59 2.42
N VAL A 14 10.72 6.28 2.37
CA VAL A 14 11.32 5.45 3.42
C VAL A 14 12.61 4.85 2.91
N VAL A 15 13.64 4.90 3.74
CA VAL A 15 14.90 4.18 3.54
C VAL A 15 14.89 2.97 4.46
N THR A 16 14.93 1.77 3.89
CA THR A 16 14.91 0.52 4.67
C THR A 16 16.20 -0.25 4.43
N PRO A 17 17.02 -0.47 5.47
CA PRO A 17 18.15 -1.38 5.37
C PRO A 17 17.65 -2.81 5.20
N MET A 18 18.30 -3.55 4.33
CA MET A 18 18.05 -4.97 4.07
C MET A 18 19.39 -5.69 3.99
N ASP A 19 19.36 -7.01 3.93
CA ASP A 19 20.59 -7.78 3.79
C ASP A 19 21.28 -7.46 2.46
N GLY A 20 22.51 -6.92 2.55
CA GLY A 20 23.34 -6.51 1.42
C GLY A 20 22.77 -5.39 0.54
N ARG A 21 21.68 -4.71 0.91
CA ARG A 21 21.07 -3.67 0.09
C ARG A 21 20.30 -2.63 0.91
N ILE A 22 19.92 -1.54 0.24
CA ILE A 22 18.97 -0.56 0.77
C ILE A 22 17.75 -0.51 -0.15
N ARG A 23 16.56 -0.51 0.42
CA ARG A 23 15.33 -0.22 -0.31
C ARG A 23 14.92 1.23 -0.09
N LEU A 24 14.70 1.94 -1.17
CA LEU A 24 14.04 3.24 -1.19
C LEU A 24 12.59 3.01 -1.61
N ALA A 25 11.63 3.41 -0.80
CA ALA A 25 10.21 3.26 -1.09
C ALA A 25 9.46 4.57 -0.80
N GLY A 26 8.67 5.00 -1.74
CA GLY A 26 7.90 6.25 -1.69
C GLY A 26 7.42 6.52 -3.09
N VAL A 27 7.03 7.73 -3.38
CA VAL A 27 6.57 8.23 -4.67
C VAL A 27 5.43 7.38 -5.27
N VAL A 28 4.35 8.02 -5.62
CA VAL A 28 3.19 7.39 -6.27
C VAL A 28 3.02 8.03 -7.65
N GLU A 29 2.80 7.21 -8.65
CA GLU A 29 2.48 7.64 -10.00
C GLU A 29 1.02 7.29 -10.31
N PHE A 30 0.25 8.27 -10.79
CA PHE A 30 -1.16 8.11 -11.17
C PHE A 30 -1.25 8.01 -12.69
N GLY A 31 -1.15 6.80 -13.22
CA GLY A 31 -1.14 6.56 -14.67
C GLY A 31 -2.17 5.54 -15.15
N GLY A 32 -2.91 4.92 -14.23
CA GLY A 32 -3.80 3.79 -14.53
C GLY A 32 -3.05 2.48 -14.70
N LEU A 33 -3.79 1.40 -14.91
CA LEU A 33 -3.23 0.03 -14.91
C LEU A 33 -2.31 -0.27 -16.10
N ASN A 34 -2.54 0.41 -17.23
CA ASN A 34 -1.81 0.16 -18.47
C ASN A 34 -0.71 1.20 -18.74
N ALA A 35 -0.48 2.13 -17.82
CA ALA A 35 0.55 3.13 -18.00
C ALA A 35 1.95 2.51 -17.92
N VAL A 36 2.81 2.91 -18.84
CA VAL A 36 4.23 2.56 -18.77
C VAL A 36 4.86 3.35 -17.62
N ALA A 37 5.60 2.67 -16.75
CA ALA A 37 6.31 3.31 -15.65
C ALA A 37 7.25 4.40 -16.18
N SER A 38 7.18 5.60 -15.59
CA SER A 38 8.13 6.66 -15.91
C SER A 38 9.42 6.50 -15.09
N LYS A 39 10.50 7.10 -15.56
CA LYS A 39 11.78 7.11 -14.81
C LYS A 39 11.81 8.18 -13.71
N ALA A 40 10.93 9.18 -13.79
CA ALA A 40 10.95 10.33 -12.90
C ALA A 40 10.85 9.99 -11.40
N PRO A 41 9.97 9.07 -10.94
CA PRO A 41 9.92 8.66 -9.54
C PRO A 41 11.23 8.04 -9.03
N VAL A 42 11.89 7.22 -9.84
CA VAL A 42 13.15 6.58 -9.49
C VAL A 42 14.27 7.62 -9.38
N GLU A 43 14.38 8.52 -10.35
CA GLU A 43 15.37 9.59 -10.33
C GLU A 43 15.16 10.56 -9.13
N LEU A 44 13.91 10.84 -8.77
CA LEU A 44 13.59 11.62 -7.59
C LEU A 44 14.06 10.91 -6.29
N LEU A 45 13.80 9.62 -6.16
CA LEU A 45 14.27 8.83 -5.01
C LEU A 45 15.80 8.79 -4.93
N LYS A 46 16.48 8.59 -6.05
CA LYS A 46 17.95 8.60 -6.15
C LYS A 46 18.52 9.96 -5.72
N SER A 47 17.98 11.04 -6.25
CA SER A 47 18.40 12.40 -5.92
C SER A 47 18.23 12.71 -4.43
N ASN A 48 17.08 12.34 -3.86
CA ASN A 48 16.80 12.54 -2.45
C ASN A 48 17.68 11.67 -1.54
N ALA A 49 17.92 10.42 -1.94
CA ALA A 49 18.84 9.54 -1.22
C ALA A 49 20.29 10.05 -1.24
N ALA A 50 20.76 10.56 -2.37
CA ALA A 50 22.11 11.11 -2.49
C ALA A 50 22.33 12.34 -1.59
N LYS A 51 21.30 13.16 -1.38
CA LYS A 51 21.37 14.30 -0.44
C LYS A 51 21.52 13.87 1.01
N LEU A 52 20.87 12.74 1.40
CA LEU A 52 20.92 12.21 2.76
C LEU A 52 22.17 11.37 3.04
N PHE A 53 22.64 10.67 2.02
CA PHE A 53 23.75 9.74 2.10
C PHE A 53 24.76 10.01 0.98
N PRO A 54 25.48 11.15 1.01
CA PRO A 54 26.40 11.53 -0.07
C PRO A 54 27.52 10.53 -0.29
N GLU A 55 27.86 9.75 0.75
CA GLU A 55 28.88 8.70 0.70
C GLU A 55 28.37 7.35 0.20
N ILE A 56 27.06 7.23 -0.13
CA ILE A 56 26.51 5.95 -0.58
C ILE A 56 27.12 5.55 -1.92
N ARG A 57 27.59 4.31 -1.98
CA ARG A 57 28.06 3.70 -3.22
C ARG A 57 27.28 2.41 -3.42
N TYR A 58 26.91 2.13 -4.66
CA TYR A 58 26.22 0.90 -5.06
C TYR A 58 26.69 0.53 -6.46
N ASP A 59 26.79 -0.75 -6.69
CA ASP A 59 27.21 -1.37 -7.95
C ASP A 59 25.99 -1.78 -8.80
N ARG A 60 24.82 -1.90 -8.16
CA ARG A 60 23.58 -2.32 -8.81
C ARG A 60 22.37 -1.53 -8.31
N LEU A 61 21.44 -1.26 -9.22
CA LEU A 61 20.13 -0.68 -8.95
C LEU A 61 19.05 -1.60 -9.54
N ASP A 62 18.14 -2.05 -8.68
CA ASP A 62 16.95 -2.78 -9.09
C ASP A 62 15.72 -1.86 -8.94
N GLU A 63 14.98 -1.69 -10.01
CA GLU A 63 13.75 -0.90 -10.02
C GLU A 63 12.53 -1.83 -9.96
N TRP A 64 11.54 -1.43 -9.18
CA TRP A 64 10.29 -2.18 -9.06
C TRP A 64 9.10 -1.23 -8.96
N LEU A 65 8.08 -1.51 -9.74
CA LEU A 65 6.77 -0.84 -9.70
C LEU A 65 5.68 -1.88 -9.43
N GLY A 66 4.73 -1.54 -8.56
CA GLY A 66 3.55 -2.35 -8.31
C GLY A 66 2.30 -1.50 -8.23
N HIS A 67 1.21 -2.00 -8.79
CA HIS A 67 -0.09 -1.35 -8.67
C HIS A 67 -0.64 -1.49 -7.25
N ARG A 68 -1.19 -0.40 -6.75
CA ARG A 68 -1.77 -0.35 -5.42
C ARG A 68 -3.30 -0.23 -5.53
N PRO A 69 -4.08 -1.15 -4.96
CA PRO A 69 -5.53 -1.03 -4.95
C PRO A 69 -5.93 0.14 -4.06
N THR A 70 -6.38 1.21 -4.68
CA THR A 70 -6.76 2.46 -4.03
C THR A 70 -8.22 2.76 -4.30
N THR A 71 -8.96 3.13 -3.26
CA THR A 71 -10.34 3.59 -3.34
C THR A 71 -10.40 5.11 -3.34
N ALA A 72 -11.45 5.71 -3.89
CA ALA A 72 -11.57 7.16 -4.03
C ALA A 72 -11.55 7.90 -2.67
N ASN A 73 -12.11 7.29 -1.62
CA ASN A 73 -12.15 7.85 -0.26
C ASN A 73 -11.04 7.31 0.66
N SER A 74 -10.09 6.56 0.11
CA SER A 74 -8.97 5.95 0.87
C SER A 74 -9.37 4.89 1.91
N LEU A 75 -10.64 4.53 2.03
CA LEU A 75 -11.09 3.48 2.93
C LEU A 75 -11.16 2.13 2.20
N PRO A 76 -10.74 1.02 2.80
CA PRO A 76 -10.85 -0.30 2.20
C PRO A 76 -12.31 -0.69 1.99
N ILE A 77 -12.53 -1.68 1.15
CA ILE A 77 -13.84 -2.26 0.86
C ILE A 77 -13.92 -3.59 1.58
N ILE A 78 -14.79 -3.68 2.61
CA ILE A 78 -14.91 -4.87 3.47
C ILE A 78 -16.37 -5.19 3.68
N GLY A 79 -16.80 -6.41 3.34
CA GLY A 79 -18.17 -6.84 3.60
C GLY A 79 -18.75 -7.75 2.52
N ARG A 80 -20.05 -8.03 2.64
CA ARG A 80 -20.83 -8.83 1.69
C ARG A 80 -21.25 -7.97 0.48
N VAL A 81 -21.21 -8.59 -0.68
CA VAL A 81 -21.73 -8.04 -1.92
C VAL A 81 -23.21 -8.40 -2.03
N ASN A 82 -24.10 -7.41 -2.00
CA ASN A 82 -25.57 -7.63 -1.96
C ASN A 82 -26.11 -8.50 -3.10
N LYS A 83 -25.46 -8.45 -4.26
CA LYS A 83 -25.88 -9.23 -5.44
C LYS A 83 -25.59 -10.73 -5.32
N TYR A 84 -24.70 -11.13 -4.41
CA TYR A 84 -24.21 -12.49 -4.30
C TYR A 84 -24.07 -12.91 -2.84
N ASP A 85 -24.80 -13.93 -2.41
CA ASP A 85 -24.82 -14.36 -1.01
C ASP A 85 -23.50 -14.96 -0.52
N ASN A 86 -22.71 -15.49 -1.44
CA ASN A 86 -21.43 -16.17 -1.15
C ASN A 86 -20.18 -15.34 -1.48
N VAL A 87 -20.34 -14.05 -1.81
CA VAL A 87 -19.20 -13.17 -2.13
C VAL A 87 -18.97 -12.17 -1.01
N LEU A 88 -17.76 -12.23 -0.45
CA LEU A 88 -17.24 -11.24 0.48
C LEU A 88 -16.01 -10.56 -0.12
N THR A 89 -15.79 -9.33 0.26
CA THR A 89 -14.65 -8.52 -0.17
C THR A 89 -13.83 -8.02 1.00
N GLY A 90 -12.51 -7.91 0.81
CA GLY A 90 -11.60 -7.34 1.79
C GLY A 90 -10.34 -6.82 1.09
N PHE A 91 -10.44 -5.66 0.43
CA PHE A 91 -9.34 -5.08 -0.36
C PHE A 91 -9.33 -3.54 -0.33
N GLY A 92 -8.41 -2.92 -1.02
CA GLY A 92 -8.35 -1.46 -1.13
C GLY A 92 -7.63 -0.76 0.02
N HIS A 93 -6.78 -1.47 0.76
CA HIS A 93 -6.06 -0.95 1.93
C HIS A 93 -4.88 -0.04 1.59
N GLN A 94 -4.64 0.25 0.34
CA GLN A 94 -3.52 1.08 -0.11
C GLN A 94 -2.16 0.63 0.47
N HIS A 95 -1.46 1.51 1.18
CA HIS A 95 -0.15 1.23 1.80
C HIS A 95 -0.23 0.65 3.22
N VAL A 96 -1.43 0.54 3.80
CA VAL A 96 -1.64 0.03 5.17
C VAL A 96 -2.19 -1.41 5.21
N GLY A 97 -2.18 -2.10 4.07
CA GLY A 97 -2.76 -3.45 3.96
C GLY A 97 -2.12 -4.48 4.87
N LEU A 98 -0.80 -4.43 5.05
CA LEU A 98 -0.12 -5.33 5.99
C LEU A 98 -0.59 -5.10 7.44
N THR A 99 -0.76 -3.84 7.85
CA THR A 99 -1.25 -3.48 9.19
C THR A 99 -2.72 -3.83 9.37
N GLY A 100 -3.57 -3.52 8.38
CA GLY A 100 -5.01 -3.73 8.44
C GLY A 100 -5.48 -5.16 8.09
N GLY A 101 -4.62 -5.96 7.48
CA GLY A 101 -5.00 -7.27 6.92
C GLY A 101 -5.51 -8.25 7.96
N ALA A 102 -4.87 -8.36 9.12
CA ALA A 102 -5.28 -9.26 10.19
C ALA A 102 -6.68 -8.89 10.73
N LYS A 103 -6.96 -7.60 10.91
CA LYS A 103 -8.28 -7.13 11.34
C LYS A 103 -9.33 -7.39 10.27
N THR A 104 -9.02 -7.15 9.01
CA THR A 104 -9.90 -7.45 7.87
C THR A 104 -10.22 -8.94 7.81
N GLY A 105 -9.24 -9.81 7.95
CA GLY A 105 -9.43 -11.27 8.00
C GLY A 105 -10.36 -11.67 9.14
N ARG A 106 -10.21 -11.10 10.33
CA ARG A 106 -11.12 -11.36 11.45
C ARG A 106 -12.55 -10.91 11.16
N ILE A 107 -12.72 -9.71 10.58
CA ILE A 107 -14.06 -9.21 10.18
C ILE A 107 -14.72 -10.17 9.18
N LEU A 108 -13.99 -10.60 8.16
CA LEU A 108 -14.53 -11.55 7.16
C LEU A 108 -14.91 -12.88 7.79
N ALA A 109 -14.10 -13.40 8.72
CA ALA A 109 -14.44 -14.62 9.46
C ALA A 109 -15.72 -14.44 10.30
N ASP A 110 -15.85 -13.33 11.02
CA ASP A 110 -17.07 -13.04 11.79
C ASP A 110 -18.31 -12.96 10.86
N LEU A 111 -18.19 -12.34 9.69
CA LEU A 111 -19.26 -12.27 8.70
C LEU A 111 -19.63 -13.64 8.10
N ILE A 112 -18.67 -14.54 7.89
CA ILE A 112 -18.90 -15.90 7.43
C ILE A 112 -19.67 -16.67 8.50
N ASP A 113 -19.26 -16.55 9.76
CA ASP A 113 -19.90 -17.17 10.92
C ASP A 113 -21.23 -16.50 11.33
N GLN A 114 -21.71 -15.53 10.55
CA GLN A 114 -22.93 -14.75 10.85
C GLN A 114 -22.86 -14.00 12.19
N LYS A 115 -21.66 -13.70 12.66
CA LYS A 115 -21.41 -12.90 13.86
C LYS A 115 -21.33 -11.42 13.49
N LYS A 116 -21.72 -10.56 14.43
CA LYS A 116 -21.57 -9.12 14.28
C LYS A 116 -20.11 -8.74 14.52
N PRO A 117 -19.40 -8.13 13.55
CA PRO A 117 -18.07 -7.57 13.78
C PRO A 117 -18.09 -6.50 14.88
N ASN A 118 -16.97 -6.35 15.58
CA ASN A 118 -16.83 -5.39 16.67
C ASN A 118 -16.50 -3.95 16.21
N ILE A 119 -16.71 -3.64 14.93
CA ILE A 119 -16.63 -2.29 14.36
C ILE A 119 -17.83 -2.04 13.45
N ASP A 120 -18.17 -0.78 13.26
CA ASP A 120 -19.11 -0.38 12.23
C ASP A 120 -18.50 -0.52 10.84
N LEU A 121 -19.20 -1.23 9.95
CA LEU A 121 -18.77 -1.48 8.58
C LEU A 121 -19.45 -0.58 7.54
N SER A 122 -20.29 0.36 7.93
CA SER A 122 -21.04 1.23 7.01
C SER A 122 -20.13 1.93 6.00
N GLU A 123 -19.05 2.52 6.45
CA GLU A 123 -18.07 3.22 5.62
C GLU A 123 -17.21 2.28 4.75
N PHE A 124 -17.18 0.99 5.07
CA PHE A 124 -16.41 -0.03 4.34
C PHE A 124 -17.25 -0.85 3.38
N ASN A 125 -18.55 -0.62 3.36
CA ASN A 125 -19.55 -1.42 2.63
C ASN A 125 -19.22 -1.47 1.11
N PRO A 126 -19.04 -2.68 0.50
CA PRO A 126 -18.78 -2.81 -0.93
C PRO A 126 -19.91 -2.23 -1.81
N ASN A 127 -21.13 -2.24 -1.31
CA ASN A 127 -22.31 -1.82 -2.09
C ASN A 127 -22.41 -0.30 -2.26
N ARG A 128 -21.57 0.49 -1.55
CA ARG A 128 -21.50 1.96 -1.74
C ARG A 128 -21.02 2.39 -3.13
N TYR A 129 -20.38 1.48 -3.89
CA TYR A 129 -19.93 1.72 -5.27
C TYR A 129 -20.81 1.00 -6.31
N MET A 130 -21.81 0.24 -5.88
CA MET A 130 -22.74 -0.44 -6.77
C MET A 130 -23.95 0.46 -7.01
N ARG A 131 -24.13 0.86 -8.25
CA ARG A 131 -25.34 1.54 -8.75
C ARG A 131 -26.21 0.55 -9.50
#